data_b23e542f33c41e5b779e47566ef178f7
#
_entry.id   b23e542f33c41e5b779e47566ef178f7
#
_cell.length_a   1.000
_cell.length_b   1.000
_cell.length_c   1.000
_cell.angle_alpha   90.00
_cell.angle_beta   90.00
_cell.angle_gamma   90.00
#
_symmetry.space_group_name_H-M   'P 1'
#
loop_
_entity.id
_entity.type
_entity.pdbx_description
1 polymer ?
#
loop_
_entity_poly.entity_id
_entity_poly.type
_entity_poly.pdbx_seq_one_letter_code
_entity_poly.pdbx_strand_id
1 'polypeptide(L)'
;MLHVEHEERVVISVVTKRAGNWLASARLRPTKQRMALAEALVGDGHHRHVTAESLFERVQRTGGRVSLATVYNTLRAFCDAGLLQEVTVDGSRSYFDTNTHDHPHFYWEDTHELTDAPVDQLKIMQLPEVPEGAEIASVDVIIRLRRKLS
;
A
#
# COMPACT_ATOMS: atom_id res chain seq x y z
N MET A 1 -10.61 -27.24 22.67
CA MET A 1 -9.47 -26.35 23.01
C MET A 1 -8.26 -26.58 22.13
N LEU A 2 -7.81 -27.78 21.93
CA LEU A 2 -6.63 -28.08 21.11
C LEU A 2 -6.77 -27.71 19.62
N HIS A 3 -7.96 -27.76 19.06
CA HIS A 3 -8.22 -27.39 17.67
C HIS A 3 -8.12 -25.88 17.41
N VAL A 4 -8.56 -25.05 18.34
CA VAL A 4 -8.52 -23.58 18.21
C VAL A 4 -7.07 -23.07 18.23
N GLU A 5 -6.25 -23.57 19.14
CA GLU A 5 -4.83 -23.20 19.22
C GLU A 5 -4.06 -23.60 17.96
N HIS A 6 -4.41 -24.75 17.35
CA HIS A 6 -3.76 -25.21 16.13
C HIS A 6 -4.14 -24.35 14.92
N GLU A 7 -5.42 -23.96 14.79
CA GLU A 7 -5.90 -23.10 13.71
C GLU A 7 -5.28 -21.70 13.81
N GLU A 8 -5.20 -21.13 15.02
CA GLU A 8 -4.52 -19.84 15.24
C GLU A 8 -3.04 -19.90 14.83
N ARG A 9 -2.33 -20.96 15.19
CA ARG A 9 -0.92 -21.15 14.79
C ARG A 9 -0.76 -21.24 13.27
N VAL A 10 -1.65 -21.92 12.57
CA VAL A 10 -1.61 -22.04 11.11
C VAL A 10 -1.85 -20.67 10.45
N VAL A 11 -2.84 -19.89 10.93
CA VAL A 11 -3.14 -18.55 10.42
C VAL A 11 -1.96 -17.61 10.64
N ILE A 12 -1.38 -17.59 11.85
CA ILE A 12 -0.20 -16.77 12.18
C ILE A 12 0.98 -17.15 11.29
N SER A 13 1.22 -18.45 11.07
CA SER A 13 2.29 -18.92 10.19
C SER A 13 2.12 -18.45 8.75
N VAL A 14 0.89 -18.47 8.21
CA VAL A 14 0.60 -17.99 6.84
C VAL A 14 0.84 -16.49 6.71
N VAL A 15 0.37 -15.69 7.66
CA VAL A 15 0.56 -14.24 7.70
C VAL A 15 2.05 -13.89 7.75
N THR A 16 2.79 -14.50 8.65
CA THR A 16 4.23 -14.29 8.82
C THR A 16 5.00 -14.72 7.58
N LYS A 17 4.64 -15.85 6.99
CA LYS A 17 5.28 -16.38 5.78
C LYS A 17 5.07 -15.44 4.58
N ARG A 18 3.84 -14.95 4.37
CA ARG A 18 3.57 -13.96 3.31
C ARG A 18 4.40 -12.70 3.48
N ALA A 19 4.45 -12.16 4.70
CA ALA A 19 5.23 -10.98 5.02
C ALA A 19 6.72 -11.22 4.76
N GLY A 20 7.26 -12.33 5.22
CA GLY A 20 8.66 -12.69 5.02
C GLY A 20 9.01 -12.86 3.54
N ASN A 21 8.17 -13.54 2.77
CA ASN A 21 8.36 -13.73 1.34
C ASN A 21 8.30 -12.41 0.57
N TRP A 22 7.37 -11.53 0.98
CA TRP A 22 7.23 -10.20 0.37
C TRP A 22 8.49 -9.37 0.57
N LEU A 23 9.03 -9.32 1.79
CA LEU A 23 10.30 -8.63 2.07
C LEU A 23 11.47 -9.25 1.31
N ALA A 24 11.54 -10.58 1.27
CA ALA A 24 12.60 -11.31 0.57
C ALA A 24 12.57 -11.04 -0.95
N SER A 25 11.40 -10.83 -1.54
CA SER A 25 11.27 -10.51 -2.96
C SER A 25 11.99 -9.22 -3.35
N ALA A 26 12.12 -8.30 -2.40
CA ALA A 26 12.84 -7.02 -2.57
C ALA A 26 14.23 -7.05 -1.90
N ARG A 27 14.68 -8.20 -1.42
CA ARG A 27 15.96 -8.38 -0.74
C ARG A 27 16.10 -7.52 0.52
N LEU A 28 14.97 -7.27 1.19
CA LEU A 28 14.96 -6.53 2.45
C LEU A 28 15.12 -7.48 3.63
N ARG A 29 15.99 -7.08 4.55
CA ARG A 29 16.22 -7.83 5.78
C ARG A 29 14.95 -7.81 6.65
N PRO A 30 14.49 -8.96 7.18
CA PRO A 30 13.28 -9.04 7.99
C PRO A 30 13.54 -8.62 9.43
N THR A 31 13.66 -7.32 9.67
CA THR A 31 13.71 -6.80 11.04
C THR A 31 12.33 -6.93 11.69
N LYS A 32 12.30 -6.89 13.02
CA LYS A 32 11.04 -6.98 13.77
C LYS A 32 10.02 -5.92 13.32
N GLN A 33 10.47 -4.69 13.11
CA GLN A 33 9.61 -3.59 12.68
C GLN A 33 9.12 -3.76 11.25
N ARG A 34 10.01 -4.15 10.33
CA ARG A 34 9.62 -4.44 8.94
C ARG A 34 8.62 -5.58 8.86
N MET A 35 8.81 -6.63 9.65
CA MET A 35 7.88 -7.76 9.70
C MET A 35 6.50 -7.33 10.18
N ALA A 36 6.42 -6.54 11.25
CA ALA A 36 5.14 -6.04 11.78
C ALA A 36 4.37 -5.25 10.72
N LEU A 37 5.04 -4.36 10.01
CA LEU A 37 4.42 -3.55 8.96
C LEU A 37 4.07 -4.39 7.72
N ALA A 38 4.92 -5.32 7.32
CA ALA A 38 4.66 -6.22 6.21
C ALA A 38 3.45 -7.14 6.48
N GLU A 39 3.34 -7.65 7.70
CA GLU A 39 2.18 -8.46 8.10
C GLU A 39 0.87 -7.66 8.02
N ALA A 40 0.89 -6.40 8.45
CA ALA A 40 -0.27 -5.52 8.37
C ALA A 40 -0.64 -5.14 6.94
N LEU A 41 0.34 -5.06 6.05
CA LEU A 41 0.13 -4.67 4.64
C LEU A 41 -0.30 -5.82 3.75
N VAL A 42 0.35 -6.97 3.86
CA VAL A 42 0.16 -8.09 2.90
C VAL A 42 -0.12 -9.43 3.56
N GLY A 43 -0.15 -9.50 4.89
CA GLY A 43 -0.26 -10.78 5.59
C GLY A 43 -1.54 -11.56 5.27
N ASP A 44 -2.63 -10.89 4.99
CA ASP A 44 -3.91 -11.51 4.62
C ASP A 44 -4.02 -11.85 3.13
N GLY A 45 -3.02 -11.50 2.32
CA GLY A 45 -2.99 -11.78 0.88
C GLY A 45 -3.81 -10.80 0.03
N HIS A 46 -4.35 -9.74 0.61
CA HIS A 46 -5.12 -8.73 -0.12
C HIS A 46 -4.30 -7.47 -0.40
N HIS A 47 -4.53 -6.88 -1.56
CA HIS A 47 -4.02 -5.54 -1.86
C HIS A 47 -4.76 -4.49 -1.04
N ARG A 48 -4.06 -3.41 -0.71
CA ARG A 48 -4.65 -2.31 0.04
C ARG A 48 -3.93 -1.00 -0.21
N HIS A 49 -4.66 0.07 0.09
CA HIS A 49 -4.15 1.43 0.12
C HIS A 49 -4.14 1.89 1.57
N VAL A 50 -3.02 2.38 2.05
CA VAL A 50 -2.90 2.87 3.42
C VAL A 50 -2.27 4.27 3.42
N THR A 51 -2.65 5.06 4.41
CA THR A 51 -1.84 6.21 4.83
C THR A 51 -0.88 5.75 5.93
N ALA A 52 0.14 6.53 6.23
CA ALA A 52 1.04 6.19 7.34
C ALA A 52 0.28 6.10 8.66
N GLU A 53 -0.66 7.00 8.88
CA GLU A 53 -1.49 7.03 10.09
C GLU A 53 -2.40 5.81 10.19
N SER A 54 -3.05 5.42 9.09
CA SER A 54 -3.93 4.24 9.11
C SER A 54 -3.15 2.95 9.33
N LEU A 55 -1.95 2.85 8.77
CA LEU A 55 -1.08 1.70 9.01
C LEU A 55 -0.59 1.66 10.46
N PHE A 56 -0.21 2.81 10.99
CA PHE A 56 0.18 2.94 12.40
C PHE A 56 -0.92 2.43 13.34
N GLU A 57 -2.16 2.89 13.14
CA GLU A 57 -3.31 2.43 13.92
C GLU A 57 -3.55 0.93 13.80
N ARG A 58 -3.43 0.40 12.59
CA ARG A 58 -3.61 -1.02 12.31
C ARG A 58 -2.57 -1.87 13.06
N VAL A 59 -1.31 -1.46 13.03
CA VAL A 59 -0.23 -2.17 13.72
C VAL A 59 -0.43 -2.12 15.25
N GLN A 60 -0.85 -0.97 15.78
CA GLN A 60 -1.13 -0.86 17.22
C GLN A 60 -2.27 -1.77 17.67
N ARG A 61 -3.32 -1.92 16.86
CA ARG A 61 -4.44 -2.83 17.18
C ARG A 61 -4.02 -4.29 17.27
N THR A 62 -2.97 -4.69 16.57
CA THR A 62 -2.44 -6.05 16.61
C THR A 62 -1.34 -6.25 17.65
N GLY A 63 -1.12 -5.26 18.51
CA GLY A 63 -0.12 -5.33 19.58
C GLY A 63 1.30 -4.99 19.17
N GLY A 64 1.52 -4.55 17.93
CA GLY A 64 2.82 -4.10 17.46
C GLY A 64 3.25 -2.78 18.10
N ARG A 65 4.55 -2.60 18.26
CA ARG A 65 5.13 -1.40 18.85
C ARG A 65 6.06 -0.73 17.86
N VAL A 66 5.53 0.25 17.15
CA VAL A 66 6.29 1.10 16.24
C VAL A 66 5.87 2.55 16.48
N SER A 67 6.77 3.49 16.28
CA SER A 67 6.43 4.91 16.27
C SER A 67 5.90 5.30 14.91
N LEU A 68 5.14 6.41 14.85
CA LEU A 68 4.67 6.94 13.57
C LEU A 68 5.86 7.32 12.66
N ALA A 69 6.94 7.86 13.23
CA ALA A 69 8.16 8.16 12.47
C ALA A 69 8.76 6.91 11.85
N THR A 70 8.80 5.79 12.58
CA THR A 70 9.26 4.50 12.05
C THR A 70 8.36 4.00 10.92
N VAL A 71 7.04 4.18 11.04
CA VAL A 71 6.09 3.82 9.97
C VAL A 71 6.42 4.60 8.69
N TYR A 72 6.58 5.91 8.77
CA TYR A 72 6.96 6.74 7.61
C TYR A 72 8.28 6.28 6.98
N ASN A 73 9.31 6.10 7.80
CA ASN A 73 10.63 5.67 7.31
C ASN A 73 10.59 4.29 6.66
N THR A 74 9.82 3.37 7.23
CA THR A 74 9.69 2.00 6.71
C THR A 74 8.87 1.99 5.40
N LEU A 75 7.78 2.77 5.33
CA LEU A 75 7.01 2.91 4.09
C LEU A 75 7.87 3.48 2.96
N ARG A 76 8.70 4.47 3.26
CA ARG A 76 9.65 5.03 2.29
C ARG A 76 10.64 3.96 1.82
N ALA A 77 11.20 3.18 2.73
CA ALA A 77 12.10 2.08 2.38
C ALA A 77 11.40 1.04 1.50
N PHE A 78 10.15 0.72 1.77
CA PHE A 78 9.36 -0.21 0.95
C PHE A 78 9.09 0.35 -0.45
N CYS A 79 8.81 1.65 -0.56
CA CYS A 79 8.66 2.31 -1.85
C CYS A 79 9.97 2.29 -2.65
N ASP A 80 11.10 2.61 -2.02
CA ASP A 80 12.41 2.61 -2.65
C ASP A 80 12.80 1.21 -3.14
N ALA A 81 12.34 0.18 -2.45
CA ALA A 81 12.58 -1.22 -2.80
C ALA A 81 11.58 -1.75 -3.85
N GLY A 82 10.61 -0.96 -4.27
CA GLY A 82 9.60 -1.36 -5.27
C GLY A 82 8.47 -2.22 -4.74
N LEU A 83 8.33 -2.34 -3.41
CA LEU A 83 7.24 -3.12 -2.79
C LEU A 83 5.93 -2.36 -2.71
N LEU A 84 5.99 -1.04 -2.66
CA LEU A 84 4.84 -0.14 -2.58
C LEU A 84 4.97 0.94 -3.64
N GLN A 85 3.82 1.46 -4.03
CA GLN A 85 3.70 2.64 -4.87
C GLN A 85 3.09 3.75 -4.02
N GLU A 86 3.73 4.92 -3.99
CA GLU A 86 3.17 6.10 -3.35
C GLU A 86 2.25 6.82 -4.33
N VAL A 87 1.02 7.10 -3.90
CA VAL A 87 0.02 7.82 -4.68
C VAL A 87 -0.28 9.12 -3.94
N THR A 88 0.08 10.24 -4.53
CA THR A 88 -0.19 11.57 -3.99
C THR A 88 -1.47 12.12 -4.60
N VAL A 89 -2.48 12.35 -3.76
CA VAL A 89 -3.79 12.85 -4.20
C VAL A 89 -3.80 14.38 -4.23
N ASP A 90 -3.22 14.97 -3.23
CA ASP A 90 -2.96 16.40 -3.15
C ASP A 90 -1.66 16.62 -2.37
N GLY A 91 -1.21 17.86 -2.23
CA GLY A 91 0.07 18.14 -1.60
C GLY A 91 0.21 17.76 -0.13
N SER A 92 -0.86 17.33 0.53
CA SER A 92 -0.90 17.03 1.96
C SER A 92 -1.12 15.56 2.28
N ARG A 93 -1.54 14.74 1.31
CA ARG A 93 -1.91 13.33 1.55
C ARG A 93 -1.23 12.39 0.58
N SER A 94 -0.53 11.42 1.14
CA SER A 94 0.05 10.31 0.40
C SER A 94 -0.57 9.00 0.86
N TYR A 95 -0.88 8.16 -0.12
CA TYR A 95 -1.34 6.80 0.06
C TYR A 95 -0.27 5.85 -0.42
N PHE A 96 -0.14 4.71 0.23
CA PHE A 96 0.81 3.68 -0.14
C PHE A 96 0.03 2.45 -0.58
N ASP A 97 0.28 2.03 -1.81
CA ASP A 97 -0.46 0.97 -2.48
C ASP A 97 0.41 -0.27 -2.61
N THR A 98 -0.09 -1.41 -2.14
CA THR A 98 0.61 -2.69 -2.30
C THR A 98 0.53 -3.23 -3.73
N ASN A 99 -0.40 -2.72 -4.55
CA ASN A 99 -0.43 -3.03 -5.97
C ASN A 99 0.46 -2.04 -6.72
N THR A 100 1.62 -2.52 -7.18
CA THR A 100 2.62 -1.68 -7.85
C THR A 100 2.46 -1.61 -9.36
N HIS A 101 1.46 -2.28 -9.93
CA HIS A 101 1.12 -2.15 -11.35
C HIS A 101 0.45 -0.82 -11.60
N ASP A 102 0.75 -0.20 -12.74
CA ASP A 102 0.12 1.06 -13.14
C ASP A 102 -1.38 0.86 -13.33
N HIS A 103 -2.17 1.61 -12.62
CA HIS A 103 -3.63 1.59 -12.70
C HIS A 103 -4.20 2.92 -12.23
N PRO A 104 -5.38 3.33 -12.76
CA PRO A 104 -6.04 4.53 -12.28
C PRO A 104 -6.66 4.29 -10.92
N HIS A 105 -6.89 5.37 -10.18
CA HIS A 105 -7.52 5.32 -8.88
C HIS A 105 -8.77 6.21 -8.86
N PHE A 106 -9.76 5.78 -8.07
CA PHE A 106 -10.84 6.65 -7.61
C PHE A 106 -10.47 7.25 -6.27
N TYR A 107 -10.64 8.54 -6.13
CA TYR A 107 -10.53 9.23 -4.85
C TYR A 107 -11.91 9.73 -4.44
N TRP A 108 -12.41 9.25 -3.30
CA TRP A 108 -13.70 9.60 -2.76
C TRP A 108 -13.56 10.83 -1.86
N GLU A 109 -14.04 11.98 -2.32
CA GLU A 109 -13.88 13.25 -1.63
C GLU A 109 -14.57 13.30 -0.25
N ASP A 110 -15.65 12.55 -0.07
CA ASP A 110 -16.41 12.51 1.17
C ASP A 110 -15.74 11.67 2.27
N THR A 111 -15.17 10.53 1.92
CA THR A 111 -14.55 9.61 2.89
C THR A 111 -13.04 9.68 2.90
N HIS A 112 -12.42 10.34 1.92
CA HIS A 112 -10.98 10.36 1.70
C HIS A 112 -10.38 8.97 1.43
N GLU A 113 -11.21 8.05 0.94
CA GLU A 113 -10.75 6.73 0.51
C GLU A 113 -10.15 6.78 -0.88
N LEU A 114 -9.07 6.01 -1.07
CA LEU A 114 -8.49 5.73 -2.37
C LEU A 114 -8.83 4.28 -2.74
N THR A 115 -9.45 4.07 -3.89
CA THR A 115 -9.79 2.75 -4.41
C THR A 115 -9.31 2.60 -5.84
N ASP A 116 -9.15 1.36 -6.31
CA ASP A 116 -8.74 1.10 -7.68
C ASP A 116 -9.89 1.38 -8.64
N ALA A 117 -9.58 2.05 -9.75
CA ALA A 117 -10.47 2.15 -10.89
C ALA A 117 -10.13 1.04 -11.90
N PRO A 118 -11.11 0.56 -12.69
CA PRO A 118 -10.85 -0.49 -13.68
C PRO A 118 -9.84 -0.02 -14.74
N VAL A 119 -8.72 -0.72 -14.84
CA VAL A 119 -7.64 -0.36 -15.77
C VAL A 119 -8.04 -0.50 -17.23
N ASP A 120 -8.93 -1.43 -17.53
CA ASP A 120 -9.43 -1.71 -18.88
C ASP A 120 -10.47 -0.68 -19.38
N GLN A 121 -10.98 0.18 -18.49
CA GLN A 121 -11.96 1.22 -18.83
C GLN A 121 -11.33 2.60 -19.04
N LEU A 122 -10.04 2.74 -18.83
CA LEU A 122 -9.29 3.98 -19.08
C LEU A 122 -8.24 3.75 -20.15
N LYS A 123 -8.28 4.57 -21.19
CA LYS A 123 -7.27 4.55 -22.26
C LYS A 123 -6.66 5.92 -22.44
N ILE A 124 -5.35 6.00 -22.35
CA ILE A 124 -4.59 7.20 -22.72
C ILE A 124 -4.12 7.01 -24.15
N MET A 125 -4.71 7.76 -25.07
CA MET A 125 -4.45 7.60 -26.50
C MET A 125 -3.12 8.18 -26.93
N GLN A 126 -2.65 9.22 -26.23
CA GLN A 126 -1.43 9.90 -26.58
C GLN A 126 -0.88 10.66 -25.38
N LEU A 127 0.42 10.57 -25.17
CA LEU A 127 1.13 11.40 -24.20
C LEU A 127 1.85 12.53 -24.93
N PRO A 128 1.97 13.71 -24.29
CA PRO A 128 2.73 14.81 -24.89
C PRO A 128 4.21 14.45 -25.08
N GLU A 129 4.83 15.08 -26.04
CA GLU A 129 6.28 14.96 -26.22
C GLU A 129 7.01 15.50 -24.98
N VAL A 130 8.05 14.80 -24.61
CA VAL A 130 8.86 15.15 -23.44
C VAL A 130 9.93 16.18 -23.84
N PRO A 131 10.19 17.20 -23.03
CA PRO A 131 11.29 18.13 -23.30
C PRO A 131 12.64 17.40 -23.47
N GLU A 132 13.53 17.97 -24.26
CA GLU A 132 14.87 17.42 -24.49
C GLU A 132 15.60 17.23 -23.14
N GLY A 133 16.21 16.07 -22.95
CA GLY A 133 16.93 15.72 -21.72
C GLY A 133 16.05 15.22 -20.57
N ALA A 134 14.75 15.09 -20.80
CA ALA A 134 13.80 14.58 -19.80
C ALA A 134 13.19 13.24 -20.25
N GLU A 135 12.69 12.47 -19.28
CA GLU A 135 11.93 11.25 -19.53
C GLU A 135 10.71 11.22 -18.61
N ILE A 136 9.67 10.51 -19.02
CA ILE A 136 8.48 10.35 -18.19
C ILE A 136 8.77 9.30 -17.10
N ALA A 137 8.77 9.74 -15.84
CA ALA A 137 8.96 8.83 -14.71
C ALA A 137 7.68 8.00 -14.44
N SER A 138 6.52 8.64 -14.46
CA SER A 138 5.23 7.98 -14.28
C SER A 138 4.11 8.85 -14.82
N VAL A 139 2.95 8.23 -15.03
CA VAL A 139 1.69 8.92 -15.32
C VAL A 139 0.66 8.39 -14.32
N ASP A 140 0.19 9.27 -13.45
CA ASP A 140 -0.79 8.92 -12.44
C ASP A 140 -2.14 9.52 -12.81
N VAL A 141 -3.20 8.70 -12.73
CA VAL A 141 -4.56 9.15 -13.01
C VAL A 141 -5.39 9.02 -11.75
N ILE A 142 -5.85 10.14 -11.24
CA ILE A 142 -6.74 10.23 -10.09
C ILE A 142 -8.08 10.76 -10.56
N ILE A 143 -9.12 9.96 -10.40
CA ILE A 143 -10.48 10.36 -10.73
C ILE A 143 -11.19 10.70 -9.42
N ARG A 144 -11.53 11.96 -9.23
CA ARG A 144 -12.17 12.43 -8.00
C ARG A 144 -13.66 12.21 -8.08
N LEU A 145 -14.17 11.49 -7.09
CA LEU A 145 -15.58 11.16 -7.00
C LEU A 145 -16.22 11.91 -5.83
N ARG A 146 -17.44 12.28 -6.06
CA ARG A 146 -18.34 12.86 -5.06
C ARG A 146 -19.67 12.12 -5.15
N ARG A 147 -20.26 11.82 -4.00
CA ARG A 147 -21.55 11.14 -4.01
C ARG A 147 -22.62 12.11 -4.53
N LYS A 148 -23.48 11.61 -5.40
CA LYS A 148 -24.61 12.40 -5.88
C LYS A 148 -25.58 12.67 -4.73
N LEU A 149 -26.09 13.88 -4.66
CA LEU A 149 -27.20 14.21 -3.79
C LEU A 149 -28.47 13.58 -4.35
N SER A 150 -29.17 12.82 -3.52
CA SER A 150 -30.42 12.16 -3.91
C SER A 150 -31.61 13.09 -3.77
#